data_56324e8b700085a58fc7ad14fc07e20c
#
_entry.id   56324e8b700085a58fc7ad14fc07e20c
#
_cell.length_a   1.000
_cell.length_b   1.000
_cell.length_c   1.000
_cell.angle_alpha   90.00
_cell.angle_beta   90.00
_cell.angle_gamma   90.00
#
_symmetry.space_group_name_H-M   'P 1'
#
loop_
_entity.id
_entity.type
_entity.pdbx_description
1 polymer ?
#
loop_
_entity_poly.entity_id
_entity_poly.type
_entity_poly.pdbx_seq_one_letter_code
_entity_poly.pdbx_strand_id
1 'polypeptide(L)'
;MILTNISNTSDALPVVLYYDNHYFISEDNGIFFLMFGKKAELEGRQMKAGESASTLSNMLKLAQAVLQGKERDITTEYKDFKRAFSAEPMNIIPERTIEGEIIYIDAACNAVTNIPTQMFKDAVQGNSFTAFVQSKTEWKIQKFQEKYVKEEGIYFTNSALEHIEITIFQGDVAMLASMNIGDKVVVKY
;
A
#
# COMPACT_ATOMS: atom_id res chain seq x y z
N MET A 1 0.54 20.38 -1.57
CA MET A 1 1.02 19.56 -2.69
C MET A 1 1.85 18.41 -2.14
N ILE A 2 1.62 17.21 -2.61
CA ILE A 2 2.31 15.98 -2.19
C ILE A 2 2.99 15.39 -3.42
N LEU A 3 4.30 15.16 -3.33
CA LEU A 3 5.09 14.49 -4.36
C LEU A 3 5.49 13.11 -3.85
N THR A 4 5.23 12.08 -4.64
CA THR A 4 5.67 10.72 -4.34
C THR A 4 6.44 10.16 -5.53
N ASN A 5 7.57 9.52 -5.26
CA ASN A 5 8.30 8.76 -6.28
C ASN A 5 8.55 7.36 -5.70
N ILE A 6 7.79 6.39 -6.17
CA ILE A 6 7.83 5.01 -5.67
C ILE A 6 8.52 4.08 -6.66
N SER A 7 8.87 4.55 -7.86
CA SER A 7 9.47 3.70 -8.89
C SER A 7 10.81 4.26 -9.36
N ASN A 8 11.81 3.38 -9.39
CA ASN A 8 13.14 3.68 -9.91
C ASN A 8 13.31 3.31 -11.39
N THR A 9 12.26 2.96 -12.11
CA THR A 9 12.43 2.14 -13.31
C THR A 9 11.78 2.68 -14.55
N SER A 10 11.27 3.90 -14.65
CA SER A 10 10.50 4.16 -15.84
C SER A 10 10.65 5.52 -16.49
N ASP A 11 10.53 5.48 -17.82
CA ASP A 11 10.21 6.62 -18.67
C ASP A 11 8.74 7.06 -18.51
N ALA A 12 8.06 6.66 -17.43
CA ALA A 12 6.67 6.98 -17.20
C ALA A 12 6.50 8.48 -16.94
N LEU A 13 5.54 9.06 -17.61
CA LEU A 13 5.22 10.46 -17.44
C LEU A 13 4.42 10.68 -16.16
N PRO A 14 4.78 11.68 -15.35
CA PRO A 14 4.06 11.95 -14.11
C PRO A 14 2.63 12.43 -14.37
N VAL A 15 1.76 12.07 -13.45
CA VAL A 15 0.35 12.48 -13.39
C VAL A 15 0.17 13.40 -12.20
N VAL A 16 -0.60 14.46 -12.37
CA VAL A 16 -1.12 15.27 -11.28
C VAL A 16 -2.61 14.98 -11.10
N LEU A 17 -3.00 14.69 -9.88
CA LEU A 17 -4.37 14.53 -9.41
C LEU A 17 -4.71 15.66 -8.45
N TYR A 18 -5.89 16.27 -8.60
CA TYR A 18 -6.43 17.20 -7.62
C TYR A 18 -7.55 16.52 -6.83
N TYR A 19 -7.39 16.42 -5.53
CA TYR A 19 -8.35 15.79 -4.64
C TYR A 19 -8.34 16.46 -3.27
N ASP A 20 -9.50 16.77 -2.72
CA ASP A 20 -9.70 17.35 -1.39
C ASP A 20 -8.77 18.54 -1.10
N ASN A 21 -8.78 19.56 -2.00
CA ASN A 21 -7.92 20.74 -1.93
C ASN A 21 -6.40 20.49 -1.99
N HIS A 22 -5.98 19.29 -2.42
CA HIS A 22 -4.58 18.93 -2.53
C HIS A 22 -4.21 18.51 -3.96
N TYR A 23 -2.99 18.82 -4.36
CA TYR A 23 -2.38 18.28 -5.56
C TYR A 23 -1.46 17.12 -5.19
N PHE A 24 -1.65 16.01 -5.85
CA PHE A 24 -0.83 14.80 -5.74
C PHE A 24 -0.13 14.58 -7.06
N ILE A 25 1.20 14.47 -7.04
CA ILE A 25 2.00 14.25 -8.24
C ILE A 25 2.82 12.97 -8.06
N SER A 26 2.63 12.03 -8.98
CA SER A 26 3.34 10.75 -9.00
C SER A 26 3.32 10.16 -10.41
N GLU A 27 4.13 9.13 -10.65
CA GLU A 27 3.84 8.19 -11.72
C GLU A 27 2.58 7.39 -11.36
N ASP A 28 1.76 7.09 -12.38
CA ASP A 28 0.64 6.19 -12.15
C ASP A 28 1.10 4.73 -12.22
N ASN A 29 1.46 4.19 -11.06
CA ASN A 29 1.76 2.78 -10.83
C ASN A 29 0.65 2.06 -10.07
N GLY A 30 -0.54 2.67 -9.95
CA GLY A 30 -1.67 2.20 -9.17
C GLY A 30 -1.83 2.91 -7.82
N ILE A 31 -0.86 3.77 -7.43
CA ILE A 31 -0.89 4.48 -6.13
C ILE A 31 -2.13 5.36 -5.98
N PHE A 32 -2.54 6.07 -7.05
CA PHE A 32 -3.73 6.91 -7.00
C PHE A 32 -4.99 6.10 -6.76
N PHE A 33 -5.09 4.91 -7.37
CA PHE A 33 -6.21 4.02 -7.13
C PHE A 33 -6.23 3.46 -5.70
N LEU A 34 -5.08 3.09 -5.15
CA LEU A 34 -4.96 2.63 -3.76
C LEU A 34 -5.38 3.72 -2.77
N MET A 35 -4.98 4.98 -3.02
CA MET A 35 -5.29 6.10 -2.13
C MET A 35 -6.75 6.56 -2.24
N PHE A 36 -7.31 6.60 -3.44
CA PHE A 36 -8.57 7.34 -3.71
C PHE A 36 -9.63 6.51 -4.44
N GLY A 37 -9.27 5.45 -5.17
CA GLY A 37 -10.10 4.79 -6.17
C GLY A 37 -11.41 4.17 -5.69
N LYS A 38 -11.55 3.94 -4.38
CA LYS A 38 -12.81 3.45 -3.79
C LYS A 38 -13.82 4.57 -3.50
N LYS A 39 -13.40 5.83 -3.56
CA LYS A 39 -14.20 6.97 -3.06
C LYS A 39 -14.62 7.96 -4.15
N ALA A 40 -14.00 7.95 -5.32
CA ALA A 40 -14.29 8.93 -6.37
C ALA A 40 -13.91 8.43 -7.77
N GLU A 41 -14.57 8.96 -8.79
CA GLU A 41 -14.03 8.94 -10.15
C GLU A 41 -12.77 9.82 -10.15
N LEU A 42 -11.63 9.25 -10.47
CA LEU A 42 -10.37 9.97 -10.49
C LEU A 42 -10.25 10.77 -11.78
N GLU A 43 -10.05 12.06 -11.65
CA GLU A 43 -9.73 12.94 -12.76
C GLU A 43 -8.35 13.55 -12.53
N GLY A 44 -7.46 13.29 -13.43
CA GLY A 44 -6.09 13.77 -13.37
C GLY A 44 -5.62 14.34 -14.69
N ARG A 45 -4.38 14.78 -14.69
CA ARG A 45 -3.70 15.28 -15.88
C ARG A 45 -2.31 14.67 -15.96
N GLN A 46 -1.97 14.09 -17.11
CA GLN A 46 -0.65 13.52 -17.36
C GLN A 46 0.22 14.53 -18.10
N MET A 47 1.49 14.60 -17.73
CA MET A 47 2.47 15.41 -18.45
C MET A 47 2.57 14.96 -19.91
N LYS A 48 2.63 15.90 -20.86
CA LYS A 48 2.86 15.61 -22.27
C LYS A 48 4.24 15.01 -22.46
N ALA A 49 4.36 14.09 -23.40
CA ALA A 49 5.66 13.60 -23.84
C ALA A 49 6.49 14.78 -24.38
N GLY A 50 7.69 14.92 -23.89
CA GLY A 50 8.63 15.98 -24.26
C GLY A 50 10.04 15.44 -24.38
N GLU A 51 11.04 16.32 -24.35
CA GLU A 51 12.44 15.91 -24.30
C GLU A 51 12.70 15.00 -23.09
N SER A 52 13.41 13.91 -23.33
CA SER A 52 13.72 12.88 -22.33
C SER A 52 14.44 13.50 -21.12
N ALA A 53 13.70 13.67 -20.04
CA ALA A 53 14.21 14.06 -18.74
C ALA A 53 13.91 12.95 -17.74
N SER A 54 14.72 12.84 -16.69
CA SER A 54 14.43 11.89 -15.61
C SER A 54 13.04 12.12 -15.02
N THR A 55 12.42 11.06 -14.54
CA THR A 55 11.11 11.13 -13.86
C THR A 55 11.07 12.22 -12.79
N LEU A 56 12.09 12.32 -11.95
CA LEU A 56 12.18 13.36 -10.92
C LEU A 56 12.16 14.76 -11.53
N SER A 57 12.92 14.98 -12.62
CA SER A 57 12.94 16.28 -13.31
C SER A 57 11.56 16.63 -13.87
N ASN A 58 10.86 15.65 -14.46
CA ASN A 58 9.50 15.83 -14.97
C ASN A 58 8.50 16.12 -13.85
N MET A 59 8.61 15.46 -12.72
CA MET A 59 7.77 15.71 -11.54
C MET A 59 8.01 17.14 -10.99
N LEU A 60 9.26 17.60 -10.93
CA LEU A 60 9.57 18.95 -10.48
C LEU A 60 9.05 20.00 -11.45
N LYS A 61 9.18 19.81 -12.76
CA LYS A 61 8.58 20.68 -13.78
C LYS A 61 7.06 20.76 -13.63
N LEU A 62 6.41 19.62 -13.44
CA LEU A 62 4.96 19.57 -13.25
C LEU A 62 4.55 20.26 -11.94
N ALA A 63 5.28 20.05 -10.86
CA ALA A 63 5.04 20.72 -9.58
C ALA A 63 5.19 22.25 -9.71
N GLN A 64 6.21 22.73 -10.41
CA GLN A 64 6.39 24.15 -10.69
C GLN A 64 5.23 24.74 -11.50
N ALA A 65 4.77 24.01 -12.54
CA ALA A 65 3.64 24.44 -13.36
C ALA A 65 2.35 24.52 -12.53
N VAL A 66 2.10 23.55 -11.63
CA VAL A 66 0.96 23.56 -10.69
C VAL A 66 1.01 24.80 -9.78
N LEU A 67 2.18 25.10 -9.20
CA LEU A 67 2.33 26.29 -8.35
C LEU A 67 2.12 27.61 -9.09
N GLN A 68 2.34 27.62 -10.40
CA GLN A 68 2.11 28.78 -11.28
C GLN A 68 0.72 28.83 -11.90
N GLY A 69 -0.13 27.82 -11.68
CA GLY A 69 -1.44 27.67 -12.34
C GLY A 69 -1.35 27.42 -13.85
N LYS A 70 -0.23 26.86 -14.32
CA LYS A 70 0.09 26.60 -15.74
C LYS A 70 0.18 25.11 -16.09
N GLU A 71 -0.31 24.24 -15.22
CA GLU A 71 -0.24 22.79 -15.42
C GLU A 71 -0.93 22.35 -16.73
N ARG A 72 -1.99 23.06 -17.15
CA ARG A 72 -2.73 22.77 -18.39
C ARG A 72 -1.91 22.94 -19.64
N ASP A 73 -0.92 23.81 -19.63
CA ASP A 73 -0.07 24.09 -20.78
C ASP A 73 0.83 22.90 -21.13
N ILE A 74 1.24 22.15 -20.12
CA ILE A 74 2.20 21.04 -20.21
C ILE A 74 1.58 19.66 -19.97
N THR A 75 0.26 19.58 -19.74
CA THR A 75 -0.45 18.32 -19.47
C THR A 75 -1.62 18.10 -20.41
N THR A 76 -2.09 16.86 -20.46
CA THR A 76 -3.36 16.43 -21.07
C THR A 76 -4.24 15.78 -20.00
N GLU A 77 -5.55 15.70 -20.26
CA GLU A 77 -6.46 14.93 -19.38
C GLU A 77 -6.01 13.49 -19.29
N TYR A 78 -6.16 12.92 -18.08
CA TYR A 78 -5.81 11.54 -17.78
C TYR A 78 -6.92 10.91 -16.94
N LYS A 79 -7.53 9.84 -17.46
CA LYS A 79 -8.65 9.13 -16.83
C LYS A 79 -8.39 7.63 -16.65
N ASP A 80 -7.42 7.09 -17.39
CA ASP A 80 -7.08 5.66 -17.39
C ASP A 80 -6.12 5.29 -16.26
N PHE A 81 -6.50 5.64 -15.03
CA PHE A 81 -5.68 5.30 -13.87
C PHE A 81 -5.49 3.79 -13.74
N LYS A 82 -4.24 3.40 -13.52
CA LYS A 82 -3.91 2.01 -13.25
C LYS A 82 -4.62 1.55 -11.98
N ARG A 83 -5.32 0.44 -12.10
CA ARG A 83 -5.98 -0.19 -10.97
C ARG A 83 -4.99 -1.11 -10.27
N ALA A 84 -4.66 -0.81 -9.03
CA ALA A 84 -4.02 -1.78 -8.17
C ALA A 84 -5.12 -2.66 -7.56
N PHE A 85 -5.14 -3.92 -7.95
CA PHE A 85 -6.04 -4.89 -7.36
C PHE A 85 -5.38 -5.43 -6.09
N SER A 86 -5.85 -4.97 -4.96
CA SER A 86 -5.75 -5.72 -3.72
C SER A 86 -7.12 -6.36 -3.51
N ALA A 87 -7.15 -7.65 -3.26
CA ALA A 87 -8.39 -8.29 -2.83
C ALA A 87 -8.90 -7.58 -1.58
N GLU A 88 -10.21 -7.34 -1.46
CA GLU A 88 -10.75 -6.85 -0.21
C GLU A 88 -10.62 -7.94 0.85
N PRO A 89 -10.16 -7.61 2.07
CA PRO A 89 -10.13 -8.59 3.13
C PRO A 89 -11.56 -9.01 3.45
N MET A 90 -11.76 -10.30 3.64
CA MET A 90 -13.06 -10.88 3.95
C MET A 90 -13.07 -11.42 5.39
N ASN A 91 -14.07 -11.01 6.16
CA ASN A 91 -14.37 -11.65 7.44
C ASN A 91 -15.52 -12.64 7.25
N ILE A 92 -15.21 -13.94 7.26
CA ILE A 92 -16.16 -15.03 7.07
C ILE A 92 -16.64 -15.48 8.45
N ILE A 93 -17.67 -14.81 8.97
CA ILE A 93 -18.17 -14.98 10.33
C ILE A 93 -18.54 -16.45 10.65
N PRO A 94 -19.26 -17.21 9.80
CA PRO A 94 -19.59 -18.60 10.10
C PRO A 94 -18.38 -19.50 10.31
N GLU A 95 -17.28 -19.19 9.62
CA GLU A 95 -16.02 -19.96 9.70
C GLU A 95 -15.03 -19.40 10.72
N ARG A 96 -15.36 -18.25 11.34
CA ARG A 96 -14.48 -17.52 12.23
C ARG A 96 -13.09 -17.30 11.59
N THR A 97 -13.10 -16.80 10.36
CA THR A 97 -11.91 -16.66 9.54
C THR A 97 -11.86 -15.28 8.90
N ILE A 98 -10.71 -14.62 8.95
CA ILE A 98 -10.40 -13.44 8.14
C ILE A 98 -9.43 -13.87 7.06
N GLU A 99 -9.75 -13.56 5.81
CA GLU A 99 -8.86 -13.76 4.67
C GLU A 99 -8.38 -12.41 4.15
N GLY A 100 -7.08 -12.30 3.94
CA GLY A 100 -6.43 -11.16 3.35
C GLY A 100 -5.18 -11.54 2.58
N GLU A 101 -4.38 -10.54 2.22
CA GLU A 101 -3.12 -10.73 1.50
C GLU A 101 -2.09 -9.68 1.92
N ILE A 102 -0.81 -9.95 1.64
CA ILE A 102 0.27 -8.98 1.79
C ILE A 102 0.18 -7.99 0.64
N ILE A 103 0.05 -6.70 0.96
CA ILE A 103 -0.07 -5.63 -0.04
C ILE A 103 1.19 -4.79 -0.19
N TYR A 104 2.05 -4.81 0.82
CA TYR A 104 3.26 -3.99 0.85
C TYR A 104 4.34 -4.61 1.73
N ILE A 105 5.60 -4.45 1.35
CA ILE A 105 6.77 -4.75 2.19
C ILE A 105 7.50 -3.42 2.42
N ASP A 106 7.65 -3.03 3.68
CA ASP A 106 8.26 -1.75 4.04
C ASP A 106 9.80 -1.77 3.95
N ALA A 107 10.44 -0.63 4.21
CA ALA A 107 11.90 -0.50 4.15
C ALA A 107 12.62 -1.28 5.26
N ALA A 108 11.92 -1.68 6.33
CA ALA A 108 12.41 -2.56 7.39
C ALA A 108 12.09 -4.03 7.11
N CYS A 109 11.62 -4.36 5.91
CA CYS A 109 11.21 -5.69 5.47
C CYS A 109 10.08 -6.31 6.31
N ASN A 110 9.23 -5.50 6.92
CA ASN A 110 7.96 -5.94 7.48
C ASN A 110 6.92 -6.12 6.38
N ALA A 111 5.99 -7.06 6.56
CA ALA A 111 4.96 -7.32 5.56
C ALA A 111 3.61 -6.77 6.03
N VAL A 112 3.12 -5.73 5.35
CA VAL A 112 1.84 -5.10 5.64
C VAL A 112 0.75 -5.80 4.84
N THR A 113 -0.35 -6.15 5.52
CA THR A 113 -1.50 -6.82 4.90
C THR A 113 -2.60 -5.81 4.54
N ASN A 114 -3.59 -6.25 3.76
CA ASN A 114 -4.81 -5.49 3.52
C ASN A 114 -5.85 -5.63 4.65
N ILE A 115 -5.56 -6.38 5.72
CA ILE A 115 -6.47 -6.60 6.85
C ILE A 115 -6.45 -5.36 7.76
N PRO A 116 -7.54 -4.58 7.86
CA PRO A 116 -7.61 -3.47 8.80
C PRO A 116 -7.45 -3.96 10.24
N THR A 117 -6.64 -3.28 11.04
CA THR A 117 -6.44 -3.63 12.45
C THR A 117 -7.76 -3.66 13.22
N GLN A 118 -8.69 -2.75 12.92
CA GLN A 118 -10.00 -2.73 13.56
C GLN A 118 -10.81 -3.98 13.23
N MET A 119 -10.84 -4.43 11.97
CA MET A 119 -11.51 -5.68 11.59
C MET A 119 -10.95 -6.87 12.35
N PHE A 120 -9.62 -6.95 12.48
CA PHE A 120 -8.96 -8.02 13.23
C PHE A 120 -9.35 -7.96 14.71
N LYS A 121 -9.30 -6.80 15.36
CA LYS A 121 -9.65 -6.64 16.78
C LYS A 121 -11.12 -6.96 17.07
N ASP A 122 -12.03 -6.50 16.20
CA ASP A 122 -13.47 -6.77 16.32
C ASP A 122 -13.79 -8.26 16.20
N ALA A 123 -13.06 -8.98 15.34
CA ALA A 123 -13.25 -10.41 15.14
C ALA A 123 -12.64 -11.24 16.26
N VAL A 124 -11.38 -10.95 16.62
CA VAL A 124 -10.64 -11.75 17.63
C VAL A 124 -11.07 -11.42 19.07
N GLN A 125 -11.41 -10.16 19.35
CA GLN A 125 -11.88 -9.68 20.68
C GLN A 125 -10.97 -10.09 21.86
N GLY A 126 -9.65 -10.08 21.62
CA GLY A 126 -8.67 -10.48 22.62
C GLY A 126 -8.55 -11.98 22.88
N ASN A 127 -9.32 -12.82 22.17
CA ASN A 127 -9.19 -14.27 22.25
C ASN A 127 -7.93 -14.77 21.52
N SER A 128 -7.62 -16.04 21.68
CA SER A 128 -6.56 -16.69 20.92
C SER A 128 -6.93 -16.76 19.42
N PHE A 129 -5.94 -16.57 18.59
CA PHE A 129 -6.07 -16.75 17.15
C PHE A 129 -4.88 -17.53 16.59
N THR A 130 -5.02 -18.00 15.37
CA THR A 130 -3.92 -18.55 14.60
C THR A 130 -4.00 -17.99 13.18
N ALA A 131 -2.94 -17.31 12.75
CA ALA A 131 -2.82 -16.85 11.39
C ALA A 131 -1.83 -17.71 10.60
N PHE A 132 -2.14 -17.93 9.34
CA PHE A 132 -1.31 -18.64 8.38
C PHE A 132 -0.96 -17.69 7.25
N VAL A 133 0.34 -17.61 6.93
CA VAL A 133 0.83 -16.90 5.76
C VAL A 133 1.26 -17.93 4.73
N GLN A 134 0.61 -17.93 3.58
CA GLN A 134 0.88 -18.86 2.49
C GLN A 134 1.96 -18.27 1.57
N SER A 135 3.21 -18.32 2.02
CA SER A 135 4.41 -18.04 1.23
C SER A 135 4.98 -19.34 0.65
N LYS A 136 6.26 -19.37 0.27
CA LYS A 136 6.95 -20.63 -0.11
C LYS A 136 6.88 -21.69 0.98
N THR A 137 6.84 -21.26 2.24
CA THR A 137 6.68 -22.08 3.43
C THR A 137 5.50 -21.50 4.22
N GLU A 138 4.59 -22.35 4.71
CA GLU A 138 3.51 -21.88 5.57
C GLU A 138 4.05 -21.45 6.92
N TRP A 139 3.76 -20.20 7.29
CA TRP A 139 4.12 -19.64 8.58
C TRP A 139 2.90 -19.47 9.45
N LYS A 140 3.06 -19.85 10.73
CA LYS A 140 2.02 -19.77 11.75
C LYS A 140 2.31 -18.65 12.73
N ILE A 141 1.37 -17.70 12.88
CA ILE A 141 1.48 -16.56 13.77
C ILE A 141 0.33 -16.60 14.78
N GLN A 142 0.66 -16.46 16.06
CA GLN A 142 -0.32 -16.56 17.17
C GLN A 142 -0.21 -15.41 18.17
N LYS A 143 0.62 -14.41 17.88
CA LYS A 143 0.85 -13.28 18.76
C LYS A 143 0.45 -11.98 18.06
N PHE A 144 -0.19 -11.08 18.79
CA PHE A 144 -0.47 -9.71 18.40
C PHE A 144 0.05 -8.76 19.45
N GLN A 145 0.77 -7.73 19.04
CA GLN A 145 1.27 -6.66 19.89
C GLN A 145 0.80 -5.32 19.34
N GLU A 146 0.26 -4.45 20.20
CA GLU A 146 -0.23 -3.13 19.80
C GLU A 146 0.86 -2.25 19.18
N LYS A 147 2.11 -2.48 19.54
CA LYS A 147 3.28 -1.73 19.12
C LYS A 147 4.44 -2.67 18.85
N TYR A 148 5.39 -2.21 18.07
CA TYR A 148 6.66 -2.90 17.89
C TYR A 148 7.37 -3.06 19.24
N VAL A 149 7.63 -4.28 19.64
CA VAL A 149 8.22 -4.64 20.94
C VAL A 149 9.27 -5.73 20.78
N LYS A 150 10.12 -5.87 21.82
CA LYS A 150 11.04 -7.00 21.90
C LYS A 150 10.25 -8.28 22.19
N GLU A 151 9.87 -8.98 21.14
CA GLU A 151 9.11 -10.24 21.19
C GLU A 151 9.90 -11.32 20.41
N GLU A 152 9.85 -12.55 20.90
CA GLU A 152 10.48 -13.67 20.20
C GLU A 152 9.56 -14.20 19.09
N GLY A 153 10.15 -14.46 17.92
CA GLY A 153 9.45 -14.99 16.76
C GLY A 153 8.67 -13.93 15.98
N ILE A 154 7.89 -14.41 15.01
CA ILE A 154 7.06 -13.58 14.14
C ILE A 154 5.74 -13.27 14.86
N TYR A 155 5.31 -12.02 14.78
CA TYR A 155 4.05 -11.57 15.39
C TYR A 155 3.35 -10.53 14.52
N PHE A 156 2.07 -10.31 14.81
CA PHE A 156 1.27 -9.23 14.25
C PHE A 156 1.42 -7.96 15.07
N THR A 157 1.49 -6.83 14.40
CA THR A 157 1.40 -5.50 15.02
C THR A 157 0.53 -4.57 14.18
N ASN A 158 0.35 -3.34 14.65
CA ASN A 158 -0.39 -2.32 13.94
C ASN A 158 0.58 -1.49 13.10
N SER A 159 0.36 -1.43 11.78
CA SER A 159 1.13 -0.54 10.90
C SER A 159 0.67 0.92 11.05
N ALA A 160 1.49 1.85 10.53
CA ALA A 160 1.12 3.27 10.46
C ALA A 160 -0.12 3.54 9.57
N LEU A 161 -0.51 2.58 8.75
CA LEU A 161 -1.70 2.63 7.88
C LEU A 161 -2.94 1.99 8.53
N GLU A 162 -2.88 1.66 9.82
CA GLU A 162 -3.95 0.97 10.57
C GLU A 162 -4.34 -0.40 9.98
N HIS A 163 -3.36 -1.09 9.41
CA HIS A 163 -3.48 -2.47 8.92
C HIS A 163 -2.62 -3.41 9.75
N ILE A 164 -2.96 -4.68 9.75
CA ILE A 164 -2.13 -5.72 10.35
C ILE A 164 -0.80 -5.79 9.59
N GLU A 165 0.27 -5.69 10.35
CA GLU A 165 1.65 -5.83 9.89
C GLU A 165 2.28 -7.07 10.51
N ILE A 166 2.99 -7.83 9.70
CA ILE A 166 3.75 -9.00 10.11
C ILE A 166 5.19 -8.54 10.32
N THR A 167 5.73 -8.80 11.50
CA THR A 167 7.07 -8.32 11.87
C THR A 167 7.81 -9.31 12.75
N ILE A 168 9.10 -9.06 12.94
CA ILE A 168 9.98 -9.74 13.90
C ILE A 168 10.90 -8.70 14.55
N PHE A 169 11.21 -8.88 15.83
CA PHE A 169 12.10 -7.94 16.50
C PHE A 169 13.51 -7.98 15.94
N GLN A 170 14.03 -6.84 15.47
CA GLN A 170 15.37 -6.68 14.89
C GLN A 170 15.70 -7.66 13.76
N GLY A 171 14.74 -7.95 12.89
CA GLY A 171 14.96 -8.84 11.76
C GLY A 171 14.10 -8.50 10.55
N ASP A 172 14.46 -9.06 9.41
CA ASP A 172 13.80 -8.89 8.11
C ASP A 172 12.81 -10.02 7.90
N VAL A 173 11.57 -9.86 8.36
CA VAL A 173 10.58 -10.95 8.34
C VAL A 173 10.23 -11.38 6.92
N ALA A 174 10.12 -10.45 5.98
CA ALA A 174 9.80 -10.78 4.60
C ALA A 174 10.89 -11.65 3.94
N MET A 175 12.16 -11.37 4.22
CA MET A 175 13.27 -12.20 3.75
C MET A 175 13.34 -13.53 4.47
N LEU A 176 13.25 -13.54 5.81
CA LEU A 176 13.31 -14.74 6.63
C LEU A 176 12.23 -15.76 6.26
N ALA A 177 11.02 -15.28 6.05
CA ALA A 177 9.87 -16.11 5.77
C ALA A 177 9.54 -16.23 4.27
N SER A 178 10.39 -15.65 3.40
CA SER A 178 10.16 -15.58 1.93
C SER A 178 8.78 -15.07 1.56
N MET A 179 8.32 -14.05 2.28
CA MET A 179 7.03 -13.41 2.04
C MET A 179 7.10 -12.47 0.84
N ASN A 180 6.03 -12.43 0.06
CA ASN A 180 5.91 -11.57 -1.12
C ASN A 180 4.56 -10.86 -1.12
N ILE A 181 4.48 -9.75 -1.86
CA ILE A 181 3.21 -9.09 -2.15
C ILE A 181 2.30 -10.09 -2.90
N GLY A 182 1.04 -10.20 -2.46
CA GLY A 182 0.06 -11.15 -2.96
C GLY A 182 0.00 -12.50 -2.21
N ASP A 183 0.92 -12.76 -1.28
CA ASP A 183 0.83 -13.93 -0.42
C ASP A 183 -0.42 -13.85 0.47
N LYS A 184 -1.18 -14.94 0.55
CA LYS A 184 -2.42 -15.00 1.32
C LYS A 184 -2.14 -15.05 2.82
N VAL A 185 -2.97 -14.33 3.57
CA VAL A 185 -2.98 -14.32 5.03
C VAL A 185 -4.35 -14.75 5.50
N VAL A 186 -4.41 -15.86 6.24
CA VAL A 186 -5.65 -16.43 6.77
C VAL A 186 -5.59 -16.44 8.28
N VAL A 187 -6.51 -15.74 8.95
CA VAL A 187 -6.60 -15.67 10.41
C VAL A 187 -7.81 -16.47 10.87
N LYS A 188 -7.59 -17.47 11.72
CA LYS A 188 -8.65 -18.25 12.38
C LYS A 188 -8.74 -17.82 13.85
N TYR A 189 -9.95 -17.48 14.34
CA TYR A 189 -10.18 -16.93 15.66
C TYR A 189 -11.33 -17.59 16.41
#